data_aae841ef87243a8c0d22675359305707
#
_entry.id   aae841ef87243a8c0d22675359305707
#
_cell.length_a   1.000
_cell.length_b   1.000
_cell.length_c   1.000
_cell.angle_alpha   90.00
_cell.angle_beta   90.00
_cell.angle_gamma   90.00
#
_symmetry.space_group_name_H-M   'P 1'
#
loop_
_entity.id
_entity.type
_entity.pdbx_description
1 polymer ?
#
loop_
_entity_poly.entity_id
_entity_poly.type
_entity_poly.pdbx_seq_one_letter_code
_entity_poly.pdbx_strand_id
1 'polypeptide(L)'
;MINVISRKDIENLEVHHILHSLSIAKLFSFIPGTRVLDAGTGGGFPGIPLAILFPEVEFTLVDSIKKKIKVVEEIKIELGLNNVKPRNERFEETPGKFDYITGRAVSSLPALCKMLHGKILDQNRHKYPNGLIYLKGGEFIEELESLQADYRLFNLSDYFIESFFETKKLIHIYNIK
;
A
#
# COMPACT_ATOMS: atom_id res chain seq x y z
N MET A 1 -19.32 -15.04 7.36
CA MET A 1 -17.84 -15.07 7.26
C MET A 1 -17.44 -14.05 6.20
N ILE A 2 -16.56 -13.13 6.52
CA ILE A 2 -16.11 -12.05 5.61
C ILE A 2 -14.87 -12.54 4.90
N ASN A 3 -14.90 -12.65 3.56
CA ASN A 3 -13.72 -13.07 2.78
C ASN A 3 -12.88 -11.83 2.46
N VAL A 4 -11.85 -11.58 3.25
CA VAL A 4 -10.80 -10.56 2.99
C VAL A 4 -9.60 -11.15 2.26
N ILE A 5 -9.42 -12.47 2.35
CA ILE A 5 -8.47 -13.28 1.60
C ILE A 5 -9.26 -14.45 1.00
N SER A 6 -8.93 -14.86 -0.22
CA SER A 6 -9.60 -16.01 -0.83
C SER A 6 -9.30 -17.28 -0.02
N ARG A 7 -10.27 -18.21 0.05
CA ARG A 7 -10.07 -19.50 0.76
C ARG A 7 -8.89 -20.30 0.19
N LYS A 8 -8.63 -20.16 -1.10
CA LYS A 8 -7.50 -20.83 -1.78
C LYS A 8 -6.15 -20.23 -1.44
N ASP A 9 -6.13 -18.98 -0.96
CA ASP A 9 -4.89 -18.23 -0.71
C ASP A 9 -4.57 -18.10 0.79
N ILE A 10 -5.42 -18.65 1.66
CA ILE A 10 -5.21 -18.59 3.11
C ILE A 10 -3.97 -19.38 3.56
N GLU A 11 -3.66 -20.48 2.86
CA GLU A 11 -2.47 -21.29 3.11
C GLU A 11 -1.18 -20.54 2.72
N ASN A 12 -1.31 -19.52 1.88
CA ASN A 12 -0.21 -18.67 1.42
C ASN A 12 -0.17 -17.31 2.14
N LEU A 13 -0.90 -17.15 3.24
CA LEU A 13 -1.04 -15.88 3.98
C LEU A 13 0.33 -15.24 4.27
N GLU A 14 1.29 -16.03 4.72
CA GLU A 14 2.62 -15.54 5.11
C GLU A 14 3.35 -14.91 3.93
N VAL A 15 3.43 -15.60 2.80
CA VAL A 15 4.23 -15.15 1.63
C VAL A 15 3.43 -14.16 0.78
N HIS A 16 2.19 -14.54 0.38
CA HIS A 16 1.41 -13.77 -0.59
C HIS A 16 0.82 -12.47 -0.01
N HIS A 17 0.69 -12.37 1.31
CA HIS A 17 0.08 -11.20 1.92
C HIS A 17 1.01 -10.50 2.92
N ILE A 18 1.54 -11.20 3.93
CA ILE A 18 2.37 -10.57 4.96
C ILE A 18 3.74 -10.19 4.39
N LEU A 19 4.51 -11.14 3.89
CA LEU A 19 5.85 -10.89 3.36
C LEU A 19 5.81 -9.96 2.13
N HIS A 20 4.82 -10.14 1.26
CA HIS A 20 4.58 -9.22 0.14
C HIS A 20 4.33 -7.77 0.61
N SER A 21 3.56 -7.56 1.68
CA SER A 21 3.35 -6.24 2.27
C SER A 21 4.65 -5.68 2.87
N LEU A 22 5.39 -6.50 3.60
CA LEU A 22 6.66 -6.14 4.22
C LEU A 22 7.79 -5.90 3.22
N SER A 23 7.64 -6.34 1.96
CA SER A 23 8.59 -6.02 0.90
C SER A 23 8.77 -4.52 0.69
N ILE A 24 7.76 -3.71 1.03
CA ILE A 24 7.85 -2.26 1.04
C ILE A 24 8.94 -1.80 2.02
N ALA A 25 8.95 -2.36 3.22
CA ALA A 25 9.92 -2.01 4.27
C ALA A 25 11.37 -2.42 3.94
N LYS A 26 11.56 -3.36 3.02
CA LYS A 26 12.89 -3.70 2.50
C LYS A 26 13.53 -2.57 1.72
N LEU A 27 12.71 -1.72 1.10
CA LEU A 27 13.14 -0.66 0.18
C LEU A 27 12.91 0.74 0.76
N PHE A 28 11.87 0.91 1.56
CA PHE A 28 11.46 2.18 2.13
C PHE A 28 11.54 2.13 3.66
N SER A 29 12.24 3.11 4.23
CA SER A 29 12.27 3.34 5.67
C SER A 29 11.44 4.59 5.97
N PHE A 30 10.37 4.42 6.72
CA PHE A 30 9.54 5.53 7.16
C PHE A 30 10.08 6.11 8.48
N ILE A 31 10.20 7.43 8.54
CA ILE A 31 10.64 8.13 9.76
C ILE A 31 9.43 8.38 10.67
N PRO A 32 9.63 8.62 12.00
CA PRO A 32 8.55 8.99 12.92
C PRO A 32 7.70 10.16 12.41
N GLY A 33 6.39 10.05 12.56
CA GLY A 33 5.42 11.03 12.10
C GLY A 33 5.16 11.04 10.58
N THR A 34 5.67 10.04 9.83
CA THR A 34 5.26 9.81 8.44
C THR A 34 3.77 9.49 8.38
N ARG A 35 3.07 10.03 7.40
CA ARG A 35 1.65 9.75 7.16
C ARG A 35 1.50 8.91 5.91
N VAL A 36 0.94 7.71 6.06
CA VAL A 36 0.71 6.76 4.97
C VAL A 36 -0.79 6.53 4.79
N LEU A 37 -1.27 6.66 3.55
CA LEU A 37 -2.61 6.23 3.14
C LEU A 37 -2.51 4.86 2.46
N ASP A 38 -3.22 3.86 2.96
CA ASP A 38 -3.35 2.57 2.30
C ASP A 38 -4.66 2.55 1.51
N ALA A 39 -4.55 2.76 0.20
CA ALA A 39 -5.68 2.91 -0.71
C ALA A 39 -6.23 1.55 -1.13
N GLY A 40 -7.49 1.28 -0.80
CA GLY A 40 -8.12 0.00 -1.07
C GLY A 40 -7.50 -1.13 -0.24
N THR A 41 -7.35 -0.90 1.06
CA THR A 41 -6.62 -1.77 2.00
C THR A 41 -7.14 -3.22 2.06
N GLY A 42 -8.38 -3.47 1.67
CA GLY A 42 -8.99 -4.80 1.73
C GLY A 42 -9.02 -5.35 3.15
N GLY A 43 -8.34 -6.46 3.37
CA GLY A 43 -8.16 -7.07 4.69
C GLY A 43 -7.04 -6.46 5.53
N GLY A 44 -6.58 -5.25 5.19
CA GLY A 44 -5.48 -4.57 5.90
C GLY A 44 -4.11 -4.72 5.24
N PHE A 45 -4.05 -5.04 3.95
CA PHE A 45 -2.79 -5.25 3.23
C PHE A 45 -2.56 -4.21 2.13
N PRO A 46 -1.40 -3.54 2.13
CA PRO A 46 -0.21 -3.77 2.95
C PRO A 46 -0.20 -3.04 4.32
N GLY A 47 -1.22 -2.25 4.66
CA GLY A 47 -1.20 -1.32 5.78
C GLY A 47 -0.96 -1.92 7.16
N ILE A 48 -1.64 -3.02 7.54
CA ILE A 48 -1.48 -3.65 8.88
C ILE A 48 -0.06 -4.18 9.12
N PRO A 49 0.55 -4.99 8.22
CA PRO A 49 1.94 -5.43 8.41
C PRO A 49 2.93 -4.27 8.55
N LEU A 50 2.74 -3.20 7.77
CA LEU A 50 3.57 -2.01 7.85
C LEU A 50 3.35 -1.24 9.17
N ALA A 51 2.11 -1.14 9.65
CA ALA A 51 1.79 -0.46 10.90
C ALA A 51 2.39 -1.17 12.12
N ILE A 52 2.47 -2.50 12.10
CA ILE A 52 3.16 -3.29 13.13
C ILE A 52 4.65 -2.98 13.13
N LEU A 53 5.27 -2.92 11.95
CA LEU A 53 6.71 -2.71 11.81
C LEU A 53 7.14 -1.27 12.10
N PHE A 54 6.26 -0.29 11.83
CA PHE A 54 6.52 1.14 12.00
C PHE A 54 5.55 1.79 12.99
N PRO A 55 5.68 1.56 14.31
CA PRO A 55 4.72 2.01 15.31
C PRO A 55 4.62 3.55 15.44
N GLU A 56 5.64 4.30 15.01
CA GLU A 56 5.67 5.77 15.06
C GLU A 56 5.17 6.43 13.76
N VAL A 57 4.65 5.64 12.81
CA VAL A 57 4.09 6.07 11.52
C VAL A 57 2.57 6.02 11.58
N GLU A 58 1.89 7.05 11.08
CA GLU A 58 0.44 7.10 11.04
C GLU A 58 -0.09 6.44 9.76
N PHE A 59 -0.88 5.37 9.91
CA PHE A 59 -1.51 4.67 8.81
C PHE A 59 -3.02 4.96 8.76
N THR A 60 -3.49 5.50 7.63
CA THR A 60 -4.92 5.61 7.31
C THR A 60 -5.27 4.51 6.32
N LEU A 61 -6.08 3.53 6.74
CA LEU A 61 -6.44 2.36 5.92
C LEU A 61 -7.86 2.53 5.39
N VAL A 62 -8.02 2.58 4.08
CA VAL A 62 -9.28 2.94 3.44
C VAL A 62 -9.78 1.84 2.50
N ASP A 63 -11.05 1.49 2.62
CA ASP A 63 -11.76 0.65 1.65
C ASP A 63 -13.23 1.07 1.59
N SER A 64 -13.81 1.08 0.40
CA SER A 64 -15.21 1.43 0.19
C SER A 64 -16.17 0.35 0.70
N ILE A 65 -15.69 -0.86 0.95
CA ILE A 65 -16.49 -2.00 1.41
C ILE A 65 -16.48 -2.06 2.94
N LYS A 66 -17.57 -1.63 3.56
CA LYS A 66 -17.74 -1.56 5.02
C LYS A 66 -17.35 -2.85 5.76
N LYS A 67 -17.69 -4.00 5.18
CA LYS A 67 -17.37 -5.31 5.79
C LYS A 67 -15.86 -5.55 5.92
N LYS A 68 -15.06 -5.06 4.97
CA LYS A 68 -13.61 -5.19 5.02
C LYS A 68 -13.01 -4.28 6.10
N ILE A 69 -13.48 -3.04 6.19
CA ILE A 69 -13.04 -2.11 7.24
C ILE A 69 -13.36 -2.63 8.63
N LYS A 70 -14.53 -3.28 8.81
CA LYS A 70 -14.85 -3.92 10.09
C LYS A 70 -13.80 -4.97 10.50
N VAL A 71 -13.29 -5.77 9.56
CA VAL A 71 -12.22 -6.73 9.84
C VAL A 71 -10.91 -6.00 10.22
N VAL A 72 -10.58 -4.92 9.52
CA VAL A 72 -9.40 -4.10 9.85
C VAL A 72 -9.52 -3.49 11.25
N GLU A 73 -10.71 -3.03 11.65
CA GLU A 73 -10.98 -2.54 13.01
C GLU A 73 -10.79 -3.62 14.06
N GLU A 74 -11.32 -4.83 13.83
CA GLU A 74 -11.15 -5.98 14.74
C GLU A 74 -9.67 -6.35 14.90
N ILE A 75 -8.91 -6.44 13.80
CA ILE A 75 -7.48 -6.72 13.81
C ILE A 75 -6.70 -5.61 14.55
N LYS A 76 -7.03 -4.34 14.29
CA LYS A 76 -6.43 -3.20 14.98
C LYS A 76 -6.58 -3.30 16.50
N ILE A 77 -7.80 -3.64 16.98
CA ILE A 77 -8.09 -3.77 18.42
C ILE A 77 -7.32 -4.95 19.01
N GLU A 78 -7.40 -6.10 18.36
CA GLU A 78 -6.75 -7.33 18.83
C GLU A 78 -5.22 -7.19 18.95
N LEU A 79 -4.61 -6.48 17.98
CA LEU A 79 -3.16 -6.25 17.97
C LEU A 79 -2.73 -4.97 18.71
N GLY A 80 -3.67 -4.18 19.26
CA GLY A 80 -3.36 -2.95 19.99
C GLY A 80 -2.71 -1.86 19.13
N LEU A 81 -3.05 -1.76 17.83
CA LEU A 81 -2.42 -0.82 16.89
C LEU A 81 -2.99 0.60 17.05
N ASN A 82 -2.31 1.44 17.82
CA ASN A 82 -2.74 2.82 18.05
C ASN A 82 -2.45 3.76 16.87
N ASN A 83 -1.57 3.39 15.98
CA ASN A 83 -1.14 4.14 14.80
C ASN A 83 -1.96 3.86 13.53
N VAL A 84 -3.05 3.09 13.63
CA VAL A 84 -3.93 2.73 12.52
C VAL A 84 -5.27 3.45 12.64
N LYS A 85 -5.70 4.09 11.55
CA LYS A 85 -7.00 4.78 11.41
C LYS A 85 -7.82 4.15 10.27
N PRO A 86 -8.67 3.14 10.54
CA PRO A 86 -9.54 2.55 9.52
C PRO A 86 -10.63 3.54 9.08
N ARG A 87 -10.94 3.57 7.77
CA ARG A 87 -12.00 4.44 7.22
C ARG A 87 -12.80 3.73 6.14
N ASN A 88 -14.12 3.75 6.28
CA ASN A 88 -15.02 3.24 5.25
C ASN A 88 -15.46 4.35 4.30
N GLU A 89 -14.65 4.64 3.33
CA GLU A 89 -14.87 5.68 2.32
C GLU A 89 -14.10 5.34 1.05
N ARG A 90 -14.26 6.11 -0.01
CA ARG A 90 -13.37 6.05 -1.17
C ARG A 90 -12.09 6.80 -0.86
N PHE A 91 -10.93 6.25 -1.24
CA PHE A 91 -9.64 6.85 -0.88
C PHE A 91 -9.43 8.25 -1.52
N GLU A 92 -10.04 8.52 -2.69
CA GLU A 92 -10.05 9.84 -3.30
C GLU A 92 -10.79 10.90 -2.46
N GLU A 93 -11.73 10.46 -1.61
CA GLU A 93 -12.51 11.33 -0.72
C GLU A 93 -11.81 11.55 0.64
N THR A 94 -10.81 10.73 0.98
CA THR A 94 -10.08 10.83 2.25
C THR A 94 -9.44 12.21 2.41
N PRO A 95 -9.75 12.95 3.48
CA PRO A 95 -9.20 14.29 3.67
C PRO A 95 -7.72 14.28 4.04
N GLY A 96 -7.01 15.32 3.62
CA GLY A 96 -5.60 15.53 3.95
C GLY A 96 -4.63 15.10 2.85
N LYS A 97 -3.35 15.31 3.14
CA LYS A 97 -2.23 14.91 2.30
C LYS A 97 -1.32 13.94 3.07
N PHE A 98 -0.63 13.08 2.35
CA PHE A 98 0.18 11.99 2.88
C PHE A 98 1.61 12.06 2.33
N ASP A 99 2.57 11.59 3.09
CA ASP A 99 3.95 11.41 2.61
C ASP A 99 3.98 10.28 1.56
N TYR A 100 3.36 9.16 1.89
CA TYR A 100 3.24 8.03 0.96
C TYR A 100 1.80 7.53 0.87
N ILE A 101 1.49 6.99 -0.29
CA ILE A 101 0.26 6.24 -0.50
C ILE A 101 0.69 4.84 -0.89
N THR A 102 0.14 3.82 -0.23
CA THR A 102 0.36 2.42 -0.58
C THR A 102 -0.88 1.83 -1.24
N GLY A 103 -0.70 0.79 -2.03
CA GLY A 103 -1.83 0.08 -2.63
C GLY A 103 -1.40 -1.22 -3.29
N ARG A 104 -2.38 -2.11 -3.43
CA ARG A 104 -2.22 -3.40 -4.09
C ARG A 104 -3.53 -3.80 -4.78
N ALA A 105 -3.47 -4.14 -6.07
CA ALA A 105 -4.62 -4.63 -6.84
C ALA A 105 -5.87 -3.72 -6.79
N VAL A 106 -5.68 -2.39 -6.78
CA VAL A 106 -6.77 -1.41 -6.66
C VAL A 106 -7.33 -1.01 -8.02
N SER A 107 -6.44 -0.58 -8.93
CA SER A 107 -6.79 -0.04 -10.25
C SER A 107 -5.58 -0.08 -11.19
N SER A 108 -5.75 0.34 -12.44
CA SER A 108 -4.61 0.64 -13.33
C SER A 108 -3.80 1.82 -12.78
N LEU A 109 -2.49 1.83 -13.04
CA LEU A 109 -1.60 2.88 -12.52
C LEU A 109 -2.03 4.30 -12.98
N PRO A 110 -2.38 4.54 -14.26
CA PRO A 110 -2.82 5.86 -14.68
C PRO A 110 -4.12 6.33 -14.00
N ALA A 111 -5.09 5.42 -13.83
CA ALA A 111 -6.33 5.75 -13.14
C ALA A 111 -6.07 6.06 -11.65
N LEU A 112 -5.21 5.28 -11.01
CA LEU A 112 -4.84 5.49 -9.60
C LEU A 112 -4.10 6.83 -9.43
N CYS A 113 -3.11 7.15 -10.26
CA CYS A 113 -2.41 8.43 -10.21
C CYS A 113 -3.37 9.62 -10.35
N LYS A 114 -4.33 9.54 -11.26
CA LYS A 114 -5.36 10.58 -11.43
C LYS A 114 -6.21 10.77 -10.17
N MET A 115 -6.60 9.67 -9.49
CA MET A 115 -7.39 9.72 -8.25
C MET A 115 -6.58 10.27 -7.06
N LEU A 116 -5.25 10.11 -7.09
CA LEU A 116 -4.33 10.55 -6.04
C LEU A 116 -3.81 11.97 -6.22
N HIS A 117 -4.21 12.65 -7.31
CA HIS A 117 -3.80 14.03 -7.56
C HIS A 117 -4.11 14.94 -6.36
N GLY A 118 -3.13 15.71 -5.92
CA GLY A 118 -3.26 16.63 -4.77
C GLY A 118 -3.24 15.97 -3.38
N LYS A 119 -3.13 14.64 -3.27
CA LYS A 119 -3.08 13.92 -1.99
C LYS A 119 -1.67 13.66 -1.45
N ILE A 120 -0.65 13.94 -2.23
CA ILE A 120 0.74 13.76 -1.81
C ILE A 120 1.29 15.08 -1.28
N LEU A 121 2.03 15.03 -0.19
CA LEU A 121 2.72 16.19 0.39
C LEU A 121 3.86 16.62 -0.52
N ASP A 122 3.96 17.93 -0.77
CA ASP A 122 5.01 18.52 -1.58
C ASP A 122 6.37 18.47 -0.87
N GLN A 123 6.38 18.68 0.46
CA GLN A 123 7.59 18.66 1.27
C GLN A 123 8.04 17.24 1.55
N ASN A 124 9.14 16.84 0.94
CA ASN A 124 9.76 15.53 1.19
C ASN A 124 10.75 15.59 2.38
N ARG A 125 10.67 14.59 3.26
CA ARG A 125 11.57 14.40 4.42
C ARG A 125 12.33 13.08 4.37
N HIS A 126 12.09 12.27 3.35
CA HIS A 126 12.59 10.91 3.22
C HIS A 126 13.69 10.81 2.17
N LYS A 127 14.40 9.68 2.16
CA LYS A 127 15.40 9.34 1.14
C LYS A 127 14.82 9.32 -0.28
N TYR A 128 13.61 8.79 -0.41
CA TYR A 128 12.86 8.78 -1.66
C TYR A 128 11.80 9.89 -1.66
N PRO A 129 11.48 10.47 -2.83
CA PRO A 129 10.38 11.44 -2.92
C PRO A 129 9.08 10.89 -2.34
N ASN A 130 8.23 11.77 -1.82
CA ASN A 130 6.86 11.41 -1.48
C ASN A 130 6.12 10.91 -2.72
N GLY A 131 5.23 9.93 -2.57
CA GLY A 131 4.57 9.36 -3.73
C GLY A 131 3.76 8.11 -3.45
N LEU A 132 3.39 7.42 -4.52
CA LEU A 132 2.70 6.15 -4.51
C LEU A 132 3.71 4.99 -4.49
N ILE A 133 3.56 4.07 -3.55
CA ILE A 133 4.27 2.79 -3.47
C ILE A 133 3.27 1.69 -3.79
N TYR A 134 3.40 1.07 -4.95
CA TYR A 134 2.42 0.11 -5.44
C TYR A 134 3.01 -1.28 -5.64
N LEU A 135 2.34 -2.28 -5.07
CA LEU A 135 2.69 -3.69 -5.25
C LEU A 135 1.90 -4.27 -6.43
N LYS A 136 2.59 -4.74 -7.45
CA LYS A 136 1.99 -5.24 -8.68
C LYS A 136 2.68 -6.51 -9.18
N GLY A 137 1.91 -7.35 -9.84
CA GLY A 137 2.40 -8.51 -10.58
C GLY A 137 1.82 -8.57 -11.97
N GLY A 138 2.35 -9.42 -12.83
CA GLY A 138 1.93 -9.56 -14.21
C GLY A 138 2.50 -8.47 -15.12
N GLU A 139 1.87 -8.29 -16.27
CA GLU A 139 2.26 -7.30 -17.29
C GLU A 139 1.61 -5.94 -17.02
N PHE A 140 2.39 -4.88 -17.05
CA PHE A 140 1.94 -3.50 -16.79
C PHE A 140 2.86 -2.44 -17.42
N ILE A 141 3.73 -2.83 -18.32
CA ILE A 141 4.69 -1.92 -18.98
C ILE A 141 3.95 -0.79 -19.70
N GLU A 142 2.89 -1.10 -20.44
CA GLU A 142 2.06 -0.11 -21.12
C GLU A 142 1.44 0.92 -20.17
N GLU A 143 1.06 0.47 -18.95
CA GLU A 143 0.55 1.37 -17.92
C GLU A 143 1.64 2.34 -17.45
N LEU A 144 2.90 1.88 -17.29
CA LEU A 144 4.03 2.73 -16.90
C LEU A 144 4.40 3.75 -17.98
N GLU A 145 4.43 3.32 -19.26
CA GLU A 145 4.75 4.19 -20.39
C GLU A 145 3.72 5.30 -20.59
N SER A 146 2.47 5.05 -20.19
CA SER A 146 1.39 6.04 -20.27
C SER A 146 1.34 7.02 -19.09
N LEU A 147 2.21 6.87 -18.07
CA LEU A 147 2.20 7.76 -16.91
C LEU A 147 2.78 9.14 -17.23
N GLN A 148 2.10 10.18 -16.72
CA GLN A 148 2.64 11.54 -16.66
C GLN A 148 3.28 11.79 -15.27
N ALA A 149 4.21 10.93 -14.89
CA ALA A 149 4.89 10.94 -13.59
C ALA A 149 6.24 10.25 -13.71
N ASP A 150 7.13 10.50 -12.77
CA ASP A 150 8.38 9.77 -12.64
C ASP A 150 8.13 8.47 -11.86
N TYR A 151 8.89 7.42 -12.17
CA TYR A 151 8.79 6.17 -11.43
C TYR A 151 10.13 5.45 -11.24
N ARG A 152 10.15 4.57 -10.26
CA ARG A 152 11.20 3.58 -10.02
C ARG A 152 10.58 2.20 -9.94
N LEU A 153 11.20 1.23 -10.57
CA LEU A 153 10.75 -0.16 -10.60
C LEU A 153 11.77 -1.03 -9.87
N PHE A 154 11.29 -1.84 -8.92
CA PHE A 154 12.10 -2.79 -8.17
C PHE A 154 11.55 -4.19 -8.41
N ASN A 155 12.41 -5.11 -8.87
CA ASN A 155 12.05 -6.52 -8.96
C ASN A 155 12.13 -7.12 -7.55
N LEU A 156 11.06 -7.71 -7.05
CA LEU A 156 11.09 -8.29 -5.71
C LEU A 156 11.89 -9.59 -5.66
N SER A 157 12.10 -10.27 -6.78
CA SER A 157 13.02 -11.41 -6.93
C SER A 157 14.49 -11.07 -6.63
N ASP A 158 14.88 -9.79 -6.67
CA ASP A 158 16.24 -9.37 -6.29
C ASP A 158 16.45 -9.37 -4.76
N TYR A 159 15.37 -9.48 -3.99
CA TYR A 159 15.34 -9.36 -2.52
C TYR A 159 14.77 -10.59 -1.80
N PHE A 160 14.00 -11.42 -2.49
CA PHE A 160 13.27 -12.57 -1.94
C PHE A 160 13.46 -13.78 -2.83
N ILE A 161 13.63 -14.96 -2.21
CA ILE A 161 13.94 -16.22 -2.90
C ILE A 161 12.69 -17.06 -3.23
N GLU A 162 11.54 -16.71 -2.62
CA GLU A 162 10.29 -17.43 -2.85
C GLU A 162 9.82 -17.21 -4.29
N SER A 163 9.42 -18.28 -4.97
CA SER A 163 8.98 -18.25 -6.38
C SER A 163 7.82 -17.28 -6.64
N PHE A 164 7.01 -17.01 -5.61
CA PHE A 164 5.97 -15.98 -5.66
C PHE A 164 6.49 -14.61 -6.12
N PHE A 165 7.72 -14.24 -5.74
CA PHE A 165 8.31 -12.94 -6.05
C PHE A 165 8.93 -12.81 -7.44
N GLU A 166 9.08 -13.92 -8.20
CA GLU A 166 9.62 -13.88 -9.56
C GLU A 166 8.88 -12.92 -10.48
N THR A 167 7.56 -12.84 -10.32
CA THR A 167 6.69 -11.96 -11.12
C THR A 167 6.23 -10.71 -10.39
N LYS A 168 6.67 -10.48 -9.15
CA LYS A 168 6.22 -9.34 -8.34
C LYS A 168 7.19 -8.18 -8.41
N LYS A 169 6.60 -6.99 -8.48
CA LYS A 169 7.32 -5.73 -8.56
C LYS A 169 6.79 -4.76 -7.50
N LEU A 170 7.68 -3.91 -7.01
CA LEU A 170 7.32 -2.71 -6.29
C LEU A 170 7.58 -1.52 -7.23
N ILE A 171 6.57 -0.70 -7.40
CA ILE A 171 6.61 0.50 -8.24
C ILE A 171 6.48 1.71 -7.34
N HIS A 172 7.47 2.60 -7.38
CA HIS A 172 7.40 3.88 -6.69
C HIS A 172 7.16 4.98 -7.72
N ILE A 173 6.01 5.66 -7.65
CA ILE A 173 5.60 6.71 -8.57
C ILE A 173 5.57 8.03 -7.82
N TYR A 174 6.21 9.07 -8.35
CA TYR A 174 6.34 10.39 -7.74
C TYR A 174 6.25 11.49 -8.79
N ASN A 175 6.19 12.76 -8.38
CA ASN A 175 5.93 13.89 -9.28
C ASN A 175 4.62 13.71 -10.09
N ILE A 176 3.59 13.15 -9.46
CA ILE A 176 2.28 12.91 -10.06
C ILE A 176 1.61 14.27 -10.34
N LYS A 177 1.33 14.52 -11.63
CA LYS A 177 0.73 15.79 -12.14
C LYS A 177 -0.78 15.68 -12.28
#